data_f6ecb7117d0ac5f3f7f679e4da8790a8
#
_entry.id   f6ecb7117d0ac5f3f7f679e4da8790a8
#
_cell.length_a   1.000
_cell.length_b   1.000
_cell.length_c   1.000
_cell.angle_alpha   90.00
_cell.angle_beta   90.00
_cell.angle_gamma   90.00
#
_symmetry.space_group_name_H-M   'P 1'
#
loop_
_entity.id
_entity.type
_entity.pdbx_description
1 polymer ?
#
loop_
_entity_poly.entity_id
_entity_poly.type
_entity_poly.pdbx_seq_one_letter_code
_entity_poly.pdbx_strand_id
1 'polypeptide(L)'
;MQQFDVTAHNYDFVFKDSFSLFKNDIADFLGVELPEIDSYLETEFAEIETNLELLDLNFMLEDGSILHLEEEAEISISDLIRFASYDLKLYNRYRDNRIRTIILCIKGYTDSTAGFNCGSLGYNTTVVDMSKKDGKQKLEELKKKIENKEKINYLDLIFLPLMNSDQKMINRVKNTIELEKKLKVDQNLKNNIVAMTFVLSDKFLSDQEISEIWRDYKMVRIFKYAEEQGKKEGEKQGERKLLKKQIKSKFELEKLDKELNSLIDEADIEKIEEVAEIFYKLEDIEKLKKYFNLNSASKKLK
;
A
#
# COMPACT_ATOMS: atom_id res chain seq x y z
N MET A 1 3.96 27.68 14.75
CA MET A 1 4.37 26.37 14.21
C MET A 1 3.10 25.72 13.70
N GLN A 2 2.95 25.51 12.40
CA GLN A 2 1.82 24.71 11.90
C GLN A 2 2.02 23.28 12.42
N GLN A 3 1.14 22.85 13.26
CA GLN A 3 1.04 21.49 13.72
C GLN A 3 0.47 20.71 12.53
N PHE A 4 1.25 19.81 11.96
CA PHE A 4 0.71 18.85 10.98
C PHE A 4 -0.07 17.82 11.80
N ASP A 5 -1.39 17.88 11.71
CA ASP A 5 -2.25 16.81 12.23
C ASP A 5 -2.15 15.62 11.26
N VAL A 6 -1.62 14.51 11.74
CA VAL A 6 -1.72 13.23 11.03
C VAL A 6 -3.18 12.80 11.14
N THR A 7 -3.92 12.94 10.05
CA THR A 7 -5.32 12.54 9.99
C THR A 7 -5.43 11.03 9.75
N ALA A 8 -6.58 10.44 10.07
CA ALA A 8 -6.87 9.03 9.73
C ALA A 8 -6.64 8.74 8.23
N HIS A 9 -6.91 9.71 7.36
CA HIS A 9 -6.65 9.61 5.93
C HIS A 9 -5.14 9.49 5.59
N ASN A 10 -4.27 10.21 6.31
CA ASN A 10 -2.82 10.10 6.10
C ASN A 10 -2.29 8.75 6.57
N TYR A 11 -2.85 8.20 7.65
CA TYR A 11 -2.51 6.88 8.13
C TYR A 11 -2.86 5.79 7.12
N ASP A 12 -4.10 5.79 6.63
CA ASP A 12 -4.57 4.87 5.60
C ASP A 12 -3.74 4.96 4.31
N PHE A 13 -3.44 6.19 3.87
CA PHE A 13 -2.59 6.42 2.70
C PHE A 13 -1.18 5.81 2.89
N VAL A 14 -0.54 6.08 4.03
CA VAL A 14 0.82 5.58 4.31
C VAL A 14 0.82 4.06 4.47
N PHE A 15 -0.19 3.48 5.09
CA PHE A 15 -0.35 2.04 5.18
C PHE A 15 -0.40 1.41 3.78
N LYS A 16 -1.27 1.90 2.91
CA LYS A 16 -1.42 1.44 1.52
C LYS A 16 -0.14 1.62 0.71
N ASP A 17 0.51 2.78 0.83
CA ASP A 17 1.73 3.10 0.11
C ASP A 17 2.89 2.18 0.54
N SER A 18 3.01 1.89 1.85
CA SER A 18 4.02 0.97 2.37
C SER A 18 3.93 -0.42 1.75
N PHE A 19 2.74 -1.01 1.75
CA PHE A 19 2.54 -2.34 1.19
C PHE A 19 2.64 -2.36 -0.34
N SER A 20 2.16 -1.32 -1.01
CA SER A 20 2.27 -1.20 -2.48
C SER A 20 3.72 -1.07 -2.92
N LEU A 21 4.52 -0.25 -2.21
CA LEU A 21 5.93 -0.03 -2.52
C LEU A 21 6.79 -1.29 -2.26
N PHE A 22 6.45 -2.04 -1.22
CA PHE A 22 7.20 -3.23 -0.81
C PHE A 22 6.41 -4.53 -1.01
N LYS A 23 5.60 -4.61 -2.08
CA LYS A 23 4.71 -5.76 -2.35
C LYS A 23 5.41 -7.12 -2.33
N ASN A 24 6.65 -7.20 -2.78
CA ASN A 24 7.42 -8.45 -2.83
C ASN A 24 7.89 -8.94 -1.45
N ASP A 25 7.81 -8.10 -0.44
CA ASP A 25 8.21 -8.42 0.93
C ASP A 25 7.01 -8.80 1.83
N ILE A 26 5.78 -8.71 1.31
CA ILE A 26 4.52 -8.89 2.08
C ILE A 26 4.43 -10.29 2.70
N ALA A 27 4.59 -11.35 1.92
CA ALA A 27 4.44 -12.73 2.40
C ALA A 27 5.42 -13.04 3.53
N ASP A 28 6.67 -12.63 3.38
CA ASP A 28 7.72 -12.81 4.40
C ASP A 28 7.41 -11.98 5.65
N PHE A 29 7.01 -10.72 5.49
CA PHE A 29 6.62 -9.84 6.61
C PHE A 29 5.45 -10.42 7.41
N LEU A 30 4.41 -10.87 6.73
CA LEU A 30 3.24 -11.47 7.38
C LEU A 30 3.55 -12.83 7.99
N GLY A 31 4.56 -13.56 7.48
CA GLY A 31 4.92 -14.91 7.90
C GLY A 31 3.89 -15.92 7.40
N VAL A 32 3.34 -15.73 6.21
CA VAL A 32 2.35 -16.60 5.59
C VAL A 32 2.82 -17.09 4.22
N GLU A 33 2.36 -18.29 3.82
CA GLU A 33 2.62 -18.80 2.48
C GLU A 33 1.60 -18.24 1.50
N LEU A 34 2.10 -17.40 0.58
CA LEU A 34 1.31 -16.80 -0.52
C LEU A 34 2.02 -17.04 -1.85
N PRO A 35 1.27 -17.24 -2.96
CA PRO A 35 1.82 -17.06 -4.30
C PRO A 35 2.40 -15.65 -4.48
N GLU A 36 3.26 -15.47 -5.48
CA GLU A 36 3.81 -14.15 -5.78
C GLU A 36 2.69 -13.15 -6.14
N ILE A 37 2.91 -11.89 -5.77
CA ILE A 37 1.95 -10.83 -6.05
C ILE A 37 2.19 -10.33 -7.49
N ASP A 38 1.22 -10.56 -8.35
CA ASP A 38 1.23 -10.06 -9.73
C ASP A 38 1.00 -8.55 -9.76
N SER A 39 -0.14 -8.10 -9.28
CA SER A 39 -0.52 -6.69 -9.37
C SER A 39 -1.40 -6.22 -8.21
N TYR A 40 -1.34 -4.91 -7.95
CA TYR A 40 -2.28 -4.22 -7.07
C TYR A 40 -3.64 -4.09 -7.75
N LEU A 41 -4.73 -4.31 -7.01
CA LEU A 41 -6.08 -4.12 -7.49
C LEU A 41 -6.66 -2.82 -6.95
N GLU A 42 -6.99 -1.88 -7.84
CA GLU A 42 -7.78 -0.72 -7.45
C GLU A 42 -9.22 -1.15 -7.17
N THR A 43 -9.64 -1.07 -5.91
CA THR A 43 -10.97 -1.49 -5.46
C THR A 43 -11.73 -0.33 -4.83
N GLU A 44 -12.12 0.64 -5.66
CA GLU A 44 -13.14 1.62 -5.29
C GLU A 44 -14.50 1.05 -5.71
N PHE A 45 -15.38 0.82 -4.76
CA PHE A 45 -16.79 0.51 -5.02
C PHE A 45 -17.60 1.80 -4.91
N ALA A 46 -18.06 2.31 -6.06
CA ALA A 46 -19.04 3.40 -6.07
C ALA A 46 -20.41 2.81 -5.73
N GLU A 47 -20.86 2.97 -4.51
CA GLU A 47 -22.27 2.81 -4.16
C GLU A 47 -22.95 4.18 -4.17
N ILE A 48 -24.25 4.20 -4.54
CA ILE A 48 -25.09 5.42 -4.59
C ILE A 48 -25.34 5.98 -3.16
N GLU A 49 -24.92 5.26 -2.13
CA GLU A 49 -24.94 5.73 -0.75
C GLU A 49 -23.68 6.56 -0.45
N THR A 50 -23.87 7.65 0.26
CA THR A 50 -22.96 8.78 0.50
C THR A 50 -21.63 8.47 1.21
N ASN A 51 -21.23 7.21 1.36
CA ASN A 51 -19.97 6.78 1.93
C ASN A 51 -19.15 6.02 0.87
N LEU A 52 -18.01 6.58 0.50
CA LEU A 52 -16.96 5.84 -0.19
C LEU A 52 -16.40 4.80 0.79
N GLU A 53 -16.82 3.55 0.64
CA GLU A 53 -16.17 2.44 1.33
C GLU A 53 -14.87 2.14 0.58
N LEU A 54 -13.76 2.51 1.17
CA LEU A 54 -12.43 2.19 0.69
C LEU A 54 -12.03 0.85 1.30
N LEU A 55 -11.75 -0.14 0.47
CA LEU A 55 -11.06 -1.36 0.86
C LEU A 55 -9.59 -1.02 1.15
N ASP A 56 -8.98 -1.67 2.15
CA ASP A 56 -7.60 -1.33 2.48
C ASP A 56 -6.65 -1.70 1.35
N LEU A 57 -6.34 -2.96 1.16
CA LEU A 57 -5.40 -3.37 0.12
C LEU A 57 -5.84 -4.66 -0.58
N ASN A 58 -5.81 -4.64 -1.90
CA ASN A 58 -6.13 -5.82 -2.69
C ASN A 58 -5.07 -6.06 -3.74
N PHE A 59 -4.57 -7.30 -3.80
CA PHE A 59 -3.56 -7.71 -4.76
C PHE A 59 -4.02 -8.95 -5.52
N MET A 60 -3.81 -8.97 -6.82
CA MET A 60 -3.90 -10.18 -7.61
C MET A 60 -2.63 -11.01 -7.37
N LEU A 61 -2.79 -12.29 -7.07
CA LEU A 61 -1.70 -13.23 -6.91
C LEU A 61 -1.48 -14.03 -8.21
N GLU A 62 -0.30 -14.58 -8.40
CA GLU A 62 0.04 -15.34 -9.62
C GLU A 62 -0.83 -16.57 -9.86
N ASP A 63 -1.35 -17.19 -8.77
CA ASP A 63 -2.29 -18.30 -8.87
C ASP A 63 -3.73 -17.86 -9.25
N GLY A 64 -3.93 -16.58 -9.54
CA GLY A 64 -5.23 -15.97 -9.82
C GLY A 64 -6.09 -15.73 -8.58
N SER A 65 -5.63 -16.05 -7.37
CA SER A 65 -6.34 -15.66 -6.14
C SER A 65 -6.13 -14.18 -5.82
N ILE A 66 -6.98 -13.62 -4.97
CA ILE A 66 -6.91 -12.23 -4.51
C ILE A 66 -6.50 -12.22 -3.04
N LEU A 67 -5.43 -11.52 -2.71
CA LEU A 67 -5.10 -11.14 -1.34
C LEU A 67 -5.88 -9.88 -1.00
N HIS A 68 -6.74 -9.96 0.01
CA HIS A 68 -7.40 -8.83 0.66
C HIS A 68 -6.72 -8.62 2.02
N LEU A 69 -6.02 -7.51 2.19
CA LEU A 69 -5.26 -7.20 3.40
C LEU A 69 -5.89 -6.00 4.11
N GLU A 70 -6.26 -6.21 5.37
CA GLU A 70 -6.85 -5.22 6.26
C GLU A 70 -5.94 -4.97 7.47
N GLU A 71 -5.93 -3.76 8.02
CA GLU A 71 -5.22 -3.43 9.26
C GLU A 71 -6.20 -2.96 10.32
N GLU A 72 -6.17 -3.60 11.48
CA GLU A 72 -7.00 -3.24 12.61
C GLU A 72 -6.19 -3.15 13.92
N ALA A 73 -6.48 -2.12 14.70
CA ALA A 73 -5.92 -2.06 16.06
C ALA A 73 -6.47 -3.21 16.92
N GLU A 74 -7.78 -3.43 16.87
CA GLU A 74 -8.53 -4.49 17.56
C GLU A 74 -9.61 -5.00 16.61
N ILE A 75 -9.84 -6.31 16.58
CA ILE A 75 -10.81 -6.93 15.67
C ILE A 75 -12.15 -7.07 16.39
N SER A 76 -13.19 -6.47 15.85
CA SER A 76 -14.58 -6.62 16.30
C SER A 76 -15.42 -7.44 15.32
N ILE A 77 -16.59 -7.90 15.77
CA ILE A 77 -17.54 -8.60 14.90
C ILE A 77 -18.05 -7.69 13.76
N SER A 78 -18.14 -6.38 14.01
CA SER A 78 -18.55 -5.39 13.00
C SER A 78 -17.52 -5.29 11.90
N ASP A 79 -16.21 -5.35 12.22
CA ASP A 79 -15.13 -5.34 11.24
C ASP A 79 -15.18 -6.60 10.38
N LEU A 80 -15.37 -7.77 10.99
CA LEU A 80 -15.50 -9.02 10.26
C LEU A 80 -16.71 -9.03 9.30
N ILE A 81 -17.84 -8.44 9.70
CA ILE A 81 -19.02 -8.28 8.82
C ILE A 81 -18.68 -7.34 7.65
N ARG A 82 -18.00 -6.23 7.92
CA ARG A 82 -17.52 -5.30 6.90
C ARG A 82 -16.60 -6.01 5.89
N PHE A 83 -15.58 -6.73 6.36
CA PHE A 83 -14.66 -7.47 5.51
C PHE A 83 -15.37 -8.55 4.67
N ALA A 84 -16.29 -9.28 5.27
CA ALA A 84 -17.11 -10.27 4.53
C ALA A 84 -17.92 -9.60 3.40
N SER A 85 -18.48 -8.42 3.65
CA SER A 85 -19.18 -7.61 2.64
C SER A 85 -18.23 -7.21 1.49
N TYR A 86 -17.00 -6.82 1.81
CA TYR A 86 -15.98 -6.48 0.84
C TYR A 86 -15.55 -7.70 0.00
N ASP A 87 -15.32 -8.84 0.63
CA ASP A 87 -14.99 -10.08 -0.06
C ASP A 87 -16.09 -10.52 -1.01
N LEU A 88 -17.36 -10.35 -0.63
CA LEU A 88 -18.49 -10.63 -1.52
C LEU A 88 -18.53 -9.69 -2.73
N LYS A 89 -18.19 -8.40 -2.55
CA LYS A 89 -18.07 -7.44 -3.65
C LYS A 89 -16.91 -7.78 -4.57
N LEU A 90 -15.75 -8.15 -4.00
CA LEU A 90 -14.59 -8.64 -4.77
C LEU A 90 -14.95 -9.90 -5.55
N TYR A 91 -15.58 -10.89 -4.91
CA TYR A 91 -16.00 -12.11 -5.56
C TYR A 91 -17.01 -11.87 -6.70
N ASN A 92 -17.94 -10.93 -6.51
CA ASN A 92 -18.90 -10.58 -7.56
C ASN A 92 -18.21 -9.92 -8.77
N ARG A 93 -17.16 -9.13 -8.53
CA ARG A 93 -16.39 -8.42 -9.59
C ARG A 93 -15.41 -9.35 -10.30
N TYR A 94 -14.74 -10.23 -9.54
CA TYR A 94 -13.69 -11.13 -10.01
C TYR A 94 -14.15 -12.59 -9.79
N ARG A 95 -15.27 -12.98 -10.45
CA ARG A 95 -15.81 -14.33 -10.35
C ARG A 95 -14.75 -15.36 -10.72
N ASP A 96 -14.79 -16.49 -10.02
CA ASP A 96 -13.86 -17.62 -10.12
C ASP A 96 -12.50 -17.39 -9.42
N ASN A 97 -12.24 -16.23 -8.85
CA ASN A 97 -11.03 -15.98 -8.07
C ASN A 97 -11.28 -16.34 -6.59
N ARG A 98 -10.34 -17.07 -6.01
CA ARG A 98 -10.32 -17.34 -4.56
C ARG A 98 -9.86 -16.07 -3.83
N ILE A 99 -10.54 -15.68 -2.74
CA ILE A 99 -10.13 -14.55 -1.89
C ILE A 99 -9.44 -15.11 -0.65
N ARG A 100 -8.33 -14.47 -0.28
CA ARG A 100 -7.53 -14.73 0.92
C ARG A 100 -7.49 -13.47 1.75
N THR A 101 -8.33 -13.40 2.79
CA THR A 101 -8.37 -12.24 3.66
C THR A 101 -7.42 -12.42 4.83
N ILE A 102 -6.52 -11.47 5.00
CA ILE A 102 -5.54 -11.40 6.08
C ILE A 102 -5.75 -10.10 6.84
N ILE A 103 -5.86 -10.19 8.16
CA ILE A 103 -6.00 -9.04 9.05
C ILE A 103 -4.70 -8.88 9.82
N LEU A 104 -4.03 -7.73 9.66
CA LEU A 104 -2.89 -7.32 10.47
C LEU A 104 -3.42 -6.68 11.76
N CYS A 105 -3.35 -7.40 12.88
CA CYS A 105 -3.82 -6.92 14.18
C CYS A 105 -2.68 -6.33 15.01
N ILE A 106 -2.81 -5.09 15.48
CA ILE A 106 -1.73 -4.36 16.19
C ILE A 106 -1.72 -4.62 17.68
N LYS A 107 -2.88 -4.56 18.36
CA LYS A 107 -2.95 -4.68 19.82
C LYS A 107 -3.03 -6.11 20.36
N GLY A 108 -3.10 -7.05 19.48
CA GLY A 108 -3.13 -8.48 19.80
C GLY A 108 -4.49 -9.13 19.57
N TYR A 109 -4.43 -10.38 19.16
CA TYR A 109 -5.58 -11.24 18.97
C TYR A 109 -5.25 -12.66 19.43
N THR A 110 -6.19 -13.31 20.12
CA THR A 110 -5.91 -14.61 20.77
C THR A 110 -5.68 -15.73 19.77
N ASP A 111 -6.45 -15.76 18.70
CA ASP A 111 -6.46 -16.82 17.72
C ASP A 111 -5.73 -16.41 16.43
N SER A 112 -5.27 -17.39 15.65
CA SER A 112 -4.69 -17.14 14.32
C SER A 112 -5.75 -16.94 13.23
N THR A 113 -7.02 -17.09 13.58
CA THR A 113 -8.17 -16.92 12.69
C THR A 113 -9.25 -16.10 13.39
N ALA A 114 -9.90 -15.23 12.64
CA ALA A 114 -11.08 -14.51 13.07
C ALA A 114 -12.23 -14.78 12.12
N GLY A 115 -13.45 -14.91 12.65
CA GLY A 115 -14.59 -15.23 11.80
C GLY A 115 -15.90 -15.19 12.54
N PHE A 116 -16.98 -15.42 11.78
CA PHE A 116 -18.33 -15.59 12.33
C PHE A 116 -19.13 -16.59 11.51
N ASN A 117 -20.18 -17.09 12.09
CA ASN A 117 -21.15 -17.95 11.42
C ASN A 117 -22.56 -17.50 11.79
N CYS A 118 -23.36 -17.19 10.77
CA CYS A 118 -24.76 -16.80 10.93
C CYS A 118 -25.73 -17.77 10.22
N GLY A 119 -25.41 -19.05 10.19
CA GLY A 119 -26.21 -20.11 9.58
C GLY A 119 -25.81 -20.41 8.13
N SER A 120 -26.42 -19.79 7.16
CA SER A 120 -26.11 -20.01 5.74
C SER A 120 -24.81 -19.35 5.26
N LEU A 121 -24.24 -18.43 6.05
CA LEU A 121 -22.97 -17.76 5.76
C LEU A 121 -21.97 -17.99 6.88
N GLY A 122 -20.84 -18.61 6.54
CA GLY A 122 -19.64 -18.68 7.38
C GLY A 122 -18.53 -17.84 6.78
N TYR A 123 -17.86 -17.05 7.61
CA TYR A 123 -16.73 -16.21 7.22
C TYR A 123 -15.54 -16.48 8.12
N ASN A 124 -14.35 -16.67 7.53
CA ASN A 124 -13.11 -16.92 8.27
C ASN A 124 -11.95 -16.22 7.58
N THR A 125 -11.11 -15.58 8.38
CA THR A 125 -9.92 -14.86 7.92
C THR A 125 -8.66 -15.38 8.62
N THR A 126 -7.49 -15.06 8.08
CA THR A 126 -6.21 -15.25 8.76
C THR A 126 -5.85 -14.00 9.54
N VAL A 127 -5.40 -14.14 10.80
CA VAL A 127 -4.93 -13.02 11.63
C VAL A 127 -3.43 -13.09 11.82
N VAL A 128 -2.76 -12.01 11.48
CA VAL A 128 -1.33 -11.79 11.77
C VAL A 128 -1.23 -10.82 12.94
N ASP A 129 -0.86 -11.33 14.10
CA ASP A 129 -0.81 -10.58 15.36
C ASP A 129 0.58 -9.97 15.58
N MET A 130 0.66 -8.65 15.44
CA MET A 130 1.91 -7.90 15.63
C MET A 130 2.42 -7.97 17.08
N SER A 131 1.53 -8.12 18.06
CA SER A 131 1.92 -8.26 19.48
C SER A 131 2.68 -9.56 19.77
N LYS A 132 2.59 -10.56 18.91
CA LYS A 132 3.35 -11.83 19.01
C LYS A 132 4.72 -11.78 18.35
N LYS A 133 5.00 -10.78 17.51
CA LYS A 133 6.31 -10.59 16.90
C LYS A 133 7.26 -9.95 17.92
N ASP A 134 8.40 -10.57 18.21
CA ASP A 134 9.42 -10.05 19.15
C ASP A 134 10.19 -8.89 18.51
N GLY A 135 9.81 -7.66 18.85
CA GLY A 135 10.42 -6.44 18.33
C GLY A 135 11.88 -6.25 18.77
N LYS A 136 12.27 -6.79 19.95
CA LYS A 136 13.65 -6.71 20.41
C LYS A 136 14.55 -7.62 19.59
N GLN A 137 14.14 -8.86 19.38
CA GLN A 137 14.87 -9.81 18.53
C GLN A 137 14.94 -9.28 17.08
N LYS A 138 13.82 -8.77 16.55
CA LYS A 138 13.78 -8.23 15.19
C LYS A 138 14.67 -7.01 15.02
N LEU A 139 14.73 -6.11 15.99
CA LEU A 139 15.64 -4.96 15.99
C LEU A 139 17.11 -5.41 15.90
N GLU A 140 17.52 -6.39 16.68
CA GLU A 140 18.91 -6.89 16.66
C GLU A 140 19.23 -7.63 15.35
N GLU A 141 18.26 -8.36 14.79
CA GLU A 141 18.41 -9.00 13.47
C GLU A 141 18.61 -7.94 12.37
N LEU A 142 17.74 -6.92 12.33
CA LEU A 142 17.82 -5.85 11.32
C LEU A 142 19.11 -5.04 11.45
N LYS A 143 19.57 -4.76 12.65
CA LYS A 143 20.86 -4.10 12.89
C LYS A 143 22.01 -4.88 12.24
N LYS A 144 22.09 -6.19 12.51
CA LYS A 144 23.13 -7.06 11.94
C LYS A 144 23.07 -7.09 10.42
N LYS A 145 21.88 -7.26 9.85
CA LYS A 145 21.69 -7.29 8.39
C LYS A 145 22.12 -5.97 7.73
N ILE A 146 21.76 -4.82 8.32
CA ILE A 146 22.15 -3.51 7.79
C ILE A 146 23.67 -3.30 7.89
N GLU A 147 24.30 -3.68 9.00
CA GLU A 147 25.75 -3.60 9.18
C GLU A 147 26.50 -4.48 8.16
N ASN A 148 26.01 -5.68 7.92
CA ASN A 148 26.56 -6.64 6.96
C ASN A 148 26.20 -6.32 5.50
N LYS A 149 25.33 -5.31 5.22
CA LYS A 149 24.79 -4.97 3.89
C LYS A 149 23.98 -6.12 3.27
N GLU A 150 23.30 -6.88 4.08
CA GLU A 150 22.40 -7.93 3.66
C GLU A 150 21.04 -7.32 3.23
N LYS A 151 20.28 -8.07 2.42
CA LYS A 151 18.91 -7.69 2.07
C LYS A 151 18.05 -7.71 3.33
N ILE A 152 17.22 -6.68 3.50
CA ILE A 152 16.23 -6.60 4.58
C ILE A 152 14.83 -6.49 3.98
N ASN A 153 13.85 -6.91 4.76
CA ASN A 153 12.45 -6.61 4.50
C ASN A 153 12.15 -5.22 5.06
N TYR A 154 11.78 -4.27 4.21
CA TYR A 154 11.49 -2.90 4.65
C TYR A 154 10.20 -2.81 5.46
N LEU A 155 9.22 -3.71 5.25
CA LEU A 155 8.02 -3.78 6.08
C LEU A 155 8.36 -4.18 7.52
N ASP A 156 9.28 -5.15 7.72
CA ASP A 156 9.77 -5.46 9.06
C ASP A 156 10.35 -4.23 9.76
N LEU A 157 11.05 -3.35 9.03
CA LEU A 157 11.64 -2.14 9.58
C LEU A 157 10.58 -1.07 9.88
N ILE A 158 9.69 -0.79 8.93
CA ILE A 158 8.62 0.22 9.06
C ILE A 158 7.67 -0.13 10.22
N PHE A 159 7.31 -1.40 10.36
CA PHE A 159 6.39 -1.87 11.40
C PHE A 159 7.09 -2.27 12.71
N LEU A 160 8.42 -2.18 12.78
CA LEU A 160 9.19 -2.55 13.98
C LEU A 160 8.69 -1.89 15.28
N PRO A 161 8.32 -0.59 15.32
CA PRO A 161 7.81 0.03 16.54
C PRO A 161 6.51 -0.60 17.05
N LEU A 162 5.73 -1.23 16.18
CA LEU A 162 4.43 -1.82 16.51
C LEU A 162 4.54 -3.28 16.98
N MET A 163 5.73 -3.90 16.86
CA MET A 163 5.99 -5.24 17.39
C MET A 163 6.09 -5.23 18.92
N ASN A 164 5.95 -6.41 19.55
CA ASN A 164 6.04 -6.54 21.00
C ASN A 164 7.40 -6.10 21.54
N SER A 165 7.41 -5.28 22.57
CA SER A 165 8.63 -4.81 23.24
C SER A 165 8.31 -4.26 24.63
N ASP A 166 9.27 -4.38 25.55
CA ASP A 166 9.27 -3.79 26.89
C ASP A 166 9.58 -2.28 26.89
N GLN A 167 10.04 -1.74 25.74
CA GLN A 167 10.37 -0.32 25.63
C GLN A 167 9.13 0.54 25.39
N LYS A 168 9.19 1.79 25.88
CA LYS A 168 8.18 2.80 25.53
C LYS A 168 8.13 3.04 24.04
N MET A 169 6.93 3.35 23.51
CA MET A 169 6.69 3.58 22.08
C MET A 169 7.66 4.60 21.49
N ILE A 170 7.84 5.75 22.14
CA ILE A 170 8.77 6.79 21.68
C ILE A 170 10.20 6.26 21.47
N ASN A 171 10.68 5.41 22.38
CA ASN A 171 12.04 4.85 22.26
C ASN A 171 12.14 3.86 21.11
N ARG A 172 11.09 3.05 20.90
CA ARG A 172 11.00 2.13 19.76
C ARG A 172 11.06 2.88 18.44
N VAL A 173 10.27 3.95 18.30
CA VAL A 173 10.25 4.81 17.11
C VAL A 173 11.61 5.46 16.90
N LYS A 174 12.22 6.06 17.93
CA LYS A 174 13.55 6.68 17.83
C LYS A 174 14.62 5.68 17.42
N ASN A 175 14.66 4.50 18.04
CA ASN A 175 15.61 3.44 17.70
C ASN A 175 15.45 2.97 16.24
N THR A 176 14.23 2.85 15.77
CA THR A 176 13.93 2.48 14.40
C THR A 176 14.39 3.55 13.41
N ILE A 177 14.06 4.81 13.64
CA ILE A 177 14.52 5.94 12.79
C ILE A 177 16.06 6.02 12.75
N GLU A 178 16.74 5.82 13.88
CA GLU A 178 18.21 5.78 13.90
C GLU A 178 18.78 4.60 13.09
N LEU A 179 18.07 3.49 13.03
CA LEU A 179 18.45 2.36 12.19
C LEU A 179 18.20 2.65 10.70
N GLU A 180 17.06 3.26 10.37
CA GLU A 180 16.68 3.67 9.02
C GLU A 180 17.67 4.66 8.41
N LYS A 181 18.21 5.59 9.21
CA LYS A 181 19.26 6.52 8.76
C LYS A 181 20.52 5.82 8.27
N LYS A 182 20.80 4.60 8.76
CA LYS A 182 21.98 3.81 8.37
C LYS A 182 21.78 3.04 7.06
N LEU A 183 20.58 2.99 6.52
CA LEU A 183 20.29 2.34 5.24
C LEU A 183 21.14 2.93 4.11
N LYS A 184 21.66 2.05 3.26
CA LYS A 184 22.41 2.43 2.06
C LYS A 184 21.53 2.42 0.81
N VAL A 185 20.49 3.23 0.86
CA VAL A 185 19.53 3.45 -0.22
C VAL A 185 19.56 4.92 -0.60
N ASP A 186 18.90 5.27 -1.71
CA ASP A 186 18.76 6.69 -2.08
C ASP A 186 18.01 7.48 -0.99
N GLN A 187 18.24 8.79 -0.97
CA GLN A 187 17.73 9.63 0.12
C GLN A 187 16.20 9.72 0.10
N ASN A 188 15.57 9.56 -1.06
CA ASN A 188 14.13 9.67 -1.20
C ASN A 188 13.45 8.44 -0.60
N LEU A 189 13.92 7.25 -0.95
CA LEU A 189 13.45 6.00 -0.36
C LEU A 189 13.64 6.00 1.17
N LYS A 190 14.80 6.46 1.64
CA LYS A 190 15.08 6.60 3.08
C LYS A 190 14.09 7.53 3.78
N ASN A 191 13.80 8.69 3.19
CA ASN A 191 12.85 9.64 3.74
C ASN A 191 11.42 9.07 3.78
N ASN A 192 11.03 8.33 2.74
CA ASN A 192 9.73 7.65 2.69
C ASN A 192 9.62 6.60 3.81
N ILE A 193 10.62 5.74 3.98
CA ILE A 193 10.63 4.73 5.05
C ILE A 193 10.48 5.40 6.42
N VAL A 194 11.27 6.45 6.72
CA VAL A 194 11.17 7.19 7.99
C VAL A 194 9.79 7.82 8.17
N ALA A 195 9.22 8.41 7.11
CA ALA A 195 7.88 8.99 7.16
C ALA A 195 6.81 7.94 7.44
N MET A 196 6.87 6.79 6.77
CA MET A 196 5.96 5.66 6.97
C MET A 196 6.01 5.15 8.42
N THR A 197 7.21 4.89 8.94
CA THR A 197 7.42 4.47 10.34
C THR A 197 6.80 5.45 11.32
N PHE A 198 7.01 6.74 11.11
CA PHE A 198 6.47 7.78 11.98
C PHE A 198 4.94 7.81 11.92
N VAL A 199 4.35 7.89 10.72
CA VAL A 199 2.89 7.98 10.55
C VAL A 199 2.17 6.76 11.11
N LEU A 200 2.68 5.54 10.87
CA LEU A 200 2.08 4.32 11.43
C LEU A 200 2.19 4.24 12.96
N SER A 201 3.18 4.91 13.56
CA SER A 201 3.38 4.95 15.01
C SER A 201 2.63 6.10 15.69
N ASP A 202 2.21 7.13 14.96
CA ASP A 202 1.65 8.38 15.48
C ASP A 202 0.46 8.16 16.42
N LYS A 203 -0.49 7.32 16.02
CA LYS A 203 -1.68 6.99 16.85
C LYS A 203 -1.37 6.35 18.22
N PHE A 204 -0.13 5.94 18.45
CA PHE A 204 0.32 5.32 19.70
C PHE A 204 1.25 6.23 20.52
N LEU A 205 1.48 7.46 20.06
CA LEU A 205 2.30 8.48 20.71
C LEU A 205 1.43 9.59 21.29
N SER A 206 1.88 10.21 22.38
CA SER A 206 1.28 11.44 22.88
C SER A 206 1.76 12.65 22.08
N ASP A 207 1.01 13.78 22.08
CA ASP A 207 1.37 15.03 21.41
C ASP A 207 2.76 15.53 21.81
N GLN A 208 3.16 15.32 23.06
CA GLN A 208 4.49 15.70 23.54
C GLN A 208 5.57 14.84 22.91
N GLU A 209 5.38 13.53 22.80
CA GLU A 209 6.31 12.58 22.18
C GLU A 209 6.41 12.82 20.67
N ILE A 210 5.30 13.11 20.01
CA ILE A 210 5.24 13.54 18.61
C ILE A 210 6.10 14.80 18.41
N SER A 211 5.87 15.82 19.22
CA SER A 211 6.62 17.09 19.16
C SER A 211 8.13 16.90 19.36
N GLU A 212 8.50 15.97 20.26
CA GLU A 212 9.89 15.61 20.51
C GLU A 212 10.54 14.97 19.27
N ILE A 213 9.91 13.98 18.66
CA ILE A 213 10.40 13.30 17.44
C ILE A 213 10.51 14.32 16.29
N TRP A 214 9.50 15.16 16.09
CA TRP A 214 9.51 16.21 15.06
C TRP A 214 10.75 17.11 15.16
N ARG A 215 11.05 17.56 16.38
CA ARG A 215 12.20 18.42 16.64
C ARG A 215 13.52 17.70 16.42
N ASP A 216 13.65 16.49 17.01
CA ASP A 216 14.91 15.74 17.04
C ASP A 216 15.32 15.23 15.65
N TYR A 217 14.34 14.88 14.82
CA TYR A 217 14.59 14.29 13.50
C TYR A 217 14.31 15.21 12.32
N LYS A 218 13.96 16.50 12.59
CA LYS A 218 13.65 17.50 11.54
C LYS A 218 12.57 16.99 10.57
N MET A 219 11.56 16.34 11.09
CA MET A 219 10.51 15.65 10.32
C MET A 219 9.82 16.56 9.29
N VAL A 220 9.73 17.88 9.55
CA VAL A 220 9.17 18.87 8.59
C VAL A 220 9.79 18.72 7.20
N ARG A 221 11.10 18.48 7.11
CA ARG A 221 11.79 18.36 5.82
C ARG A 221 11.47 17.03 5.14
N ILE A 222 11.34 15.96 5.92
CA ILE A 222 10.98 14.61 5.46
C ILE A 222 9.54 14.64 4.93
N PHE A 223 8.60 15.20 5.70
CA PHE A 223 7.18 15.24 5.32
C PHE A 223 6.90 16.15 4.13
N LYS A 224 7.53 17.32 4.04
CA LYS A 224 7.42 18.16 2.83
C LYS A 224 7.81 17.41 1.58
N TYR A 225 8.88 16.64 1.66
CA TYR A 225 9.33 15.85 0.54
C TYR A 225 8.31 14.73 0.21
N ALA A 226 7.84 13.98 1.21
CA ALA A 226 6.83 12.93 1.03
C ALA A 226 5.51 13.49 0.46
N GLU A 227 5.06 14.65 0.96
CA GLU A 227 3.88 15.37 0.45
C GLU A 227 4.05 15.76 -1.03
N GLU A 228 5.20 16.35 -1.39
CA GLU A 228 5.50 16.71 -2.78
C GLU A 228 5.53 15.49 -3.71
N GLN A 229 6.10 14.38 -3.25
CA GLN A 229 6.12 13.14 -4.03
C GLN A 229 4.73 12.51 -4.12
N GLY A 230 3.99 12.44 -3.02
CA GLY A 230 2.62 11.94 -3.00
C GLY A 230 1.68 12.73 -3.92
N LYS A 231 1.82 14.07 -3.93
CA LYS A 231 1.08 14.94 -4.84
C LYS A 231 1.42 14.65 -6.30
N LYS A 232 2.70 14.56 -6.64
CA LYS A 232 3.16 14.23 -8.00
C LYS A 232 2.66 12.86 -8.46
N GLU A 233 2.72 11.86 -7.58
CA GLU A 233 2.25 10.52 -7.91
C GLU A 233 0.72 10.47 -8.04
N GLY A 234 0.00 11.15 -7.15
CA GLY A 234 -1.46 11.29 -7.25
C GLY A 234 -1.90 12.02 -8.53
N GLU A 235 -1.17 13.05 -8.96
CA GLU A 235 -1.40 13.73 -10.24
C GLU A 235 -1.22 12.75 -11.41
N LYS A 236 -0.13 11.98 -11.43
CA LYS A 236 0.15 10.96 -12.47
C LYS A 236 -0.93 9.88 -12.54
N GLN A 237 -1.34 9.35 -11.39
CA GLN A 237 -2.40 8.34 -11.33
C GLN A 237 -3.75 8.93 -11.78
N GLY A 238 -4.04 10.17 -11.38
CA GLY A 238 -5.23 10.89 -11.82
C GLY A 238 -5.29 11.06 -13.34
N GLU A 239 -4.18 11.43 -13.97
CA GLU A 239 -4.08 11.58 -15.43
C GLU A 239 -4.22 10.24 -16.16
N ARG A 240 -3.56 9.17 -15.68
CA ARG A 240 -3.76 7.82 -16.23
C ARG A 240 -5.22 7.36 -16.13
N LYS A 241 -5.85 7.56 -14.96
CA LYS A 241 -7.25 7.20 -14.73
C LYS A 241 -8.20 8.00 -15.64
N LEU A 242 -7.92 9.30 -15.82
CA LEU A 242 -8.69 10.15 -16.72
C LEU A 242 -8.55 9.68 -18.17
N LEU A 243 -7.33 9.45 -18.64
CA LEU A 243 -7.05 8.95 -19.99
C LEU A 243 -7.74 7.60 -20.25
N LYS A 244 -7.68 6.65 -19.31
CA LYS A 244 -8.39 5.37 -19.40
C LYS A 244 -9.91 5.56 -19.53
N LYS A 245 -10.49 6.48 -18.76
CA LYS A 245 -11.93 6.81 -18.87
C LYS A 245 -12.28 7.42 -20.22
N GLN A 246 -11.47 8.35 -20.71
CA GLN A 246 -11.68 9.02 -21.99
C GLN A 246 -11.57 8.03 -23.17
N ILE A 247 -10.58 7.13 -23.16
CA ILE A 247 -10.41 6.08 -24.17
C ILE A 247 -11.64 5.14 -24.16
N LYS A 248 -12.08 4.69 -23.00
CA LYS A 248 -13.28 3.85 -22.89
C LYS A 248 -14.51 4.56 -23.45
N SER A 249 -14.71 5.81 -23.12
CA SER A 249 -15.85 6.59 -23.60
C SER A 249 -15.81 6.79 -25.11
N LYS A 250 -14.64 7.11 -25.66
CA LYS A 250 -14.51 7.36 -27.11
C LYS A 250 -14.74 6.13 -27.97
N PHE A 251 -14.20 4.97 -27.53
CA PHE A 251 -14.29 3.74 -28.29
C PHE A 251 -15.43 2.81 -27.83
N GLU A 252 -16.35 3.33 -26.98
CA GLU A 252 -17.53 2.64 -26.44
C GLU A 252 -17.18 1.29 -25.79
N LEU A 253 -16.08 1.26 -25.01
CA LEU A 253 -15.55 0.04 -24.38
C LEU A 253 -16.06 -0.10 -22.95
N GLU A 254 -16.52 -1.27 -22.58
CA GLU A 254 -16.78 -1.59 -21.17
C GLU A 254 -15.48 -1.72 -20.38
N LYS A 255 -14.45 -2.36 -20.95
CA LYS A 255 -13.12 -2.55 -20.37
C LYS A 255 -12.03 -2.31 -21.40
N LEU A 256 -10.87 -1.82 -20.96
CA LEU A 256 -9.65 -1.83 -21.77
C LEU A 256 -9.09 -3.26 -21.82
N ASP A 257 -8.52 -3.64 -22.96
CA ASP A 257 -7.78 -4.90 -23.02
C ASP A 257 -6.48 -4.84 -22.18
N LYS A 258 -5.93 -6.00 -21.84
CA LYS A 258 -4.76 -6.09 -20.96
C LYS A 258 -3.55 -5.34 -21.51
N GLU A 259 -3.31 -5.42 -22.81
CA GLU A 259 -2.16 -4.77 -23.45
C GLU A 259 -2.24 -3.24 -23.34
N LEU A 260 -3.38 -2.65 -23.71
CA LEU A 260 -3.58 -1.20 -23.63
C LEU A 260 -3.54 -0.72 -22.18
N ASN A 261 -4.07 -1.49 -21.24
CA ASN A 261 -4.02 -1.15 -19.83
C ASN A 261 -2.57 -1.12 -19.32
N SER A 262 -1.74 -2.13 -19.62
CA SER A 262 -0.31 -2.14 -19.29
C SER A 262 0.45 -0.99 -19.94
N LEU A 263 0.21 -0.71 -21.22
CA LEU A 263 0.84 0.40 -21.92
C LEU A 263 0.58 1.76 -21.24
N ILE A 264 -0.64 1.98 -20.75
CA ILE A 264 -0.99 3.21 -20.02
C ILE A 264 -0.34 3.23 -18.63
N ASP A 265 -0.32 2.09 -17.91
CA ASP A 265 0.23 2.02 -16.56
C ASP A 265 1.75 2.15 -16.53
N GLU A 266 2.45 1.67 -17.55
CA GLU A 266 3.91 1.72 -17.67
C GLU A 266 4.43 3.02 -18.31
N ALA A 267 3.56 3.77 -19.00
CA ALA A 267 3.96 5.01 -19.67
C ALA A 267 4.39 6.08 -18.67
N ASP A 268 5.45 6.85 -19.02
CA ASP A 268 5.79 8.07 -18.28
C ASP A 268 4.70 9.16 -18.50
N ILE A 269 4.70 10.16 -17.61
CA ILE A 269 3.66 11.19 -17.61
C ILE A 269 3.66 12.00 -18.92
N GLU A 270 4.84 12.30 -19.44
CA GLU A 270 5.00 13.02 -20.71
C GLU A 270 4.29 12.27 -21.84
N LYS A 271 4.38 10.93 -21.82
CA LYS A 271 3.71 10.09 -22.81
C LYS A 271 2.19 10.05 -22.62
N ILE A 272 1.72 10.05 -21.38
CA ILE A 272 0.29 10.13 -21.06
C ILE A 272 -0.30 11.45 -21.56
N GLU A 273 0.39 12.58 -21.33
CA GLU A 273 -0.02 13.91 -21.83
C GLU A 273 -0.05 13.96 -23.36
N GLU A 274 1.03 13.49 -24.03
CA GLU A 274 1.08 13.40 -25.49
C GLU A 274 -0.10 12.60 -26.06
N VAL A 275 -0.38 11.44 -25.45
CA VAL A 275 -1.51 10.61 -25.89
C VAL A 275 -2.83 11.30 -25.62
N ALA A 276 -3.00 11.96 -24.48
CA ALA A 276 -4.22 12.69 -24.16
C ALA A 276 -4.54 13.82 -25.17
N GLU A 277 -3.52 14.44 -25.75
CA GLU A 277 -3.69 15.47 -26.80
C GLU A 277 -4.13 14.94 -28.16
N ILE A 278 -3.75 13.71 -28.47
CA ILE A 278 -3.95 13.18 -29.82
C ILE A 278 -4.98 12.06 -29.93
N PHE A 279 -5.31 11.36 -28.80
CA PHE A 279 -6.08 10.12 -28.87
C PHE A 279 -7.47 10.34 -29.53
N TYR A 280 -8.05 11.54 -29.46
CA TYR A 280 -9.32 11.81 -30.12
C TYR A 280 -9.22 11.99 -31.62
N LYS A 281 -8.03 12.15 -32.20
CA LYS A 281 -7.78 12.16 -33.64
C LYS A 281 -7.56 10.76 -34.19
N LEU A 282 -7.32 9.78 -33.30
CA LEU A 282 -7.09 8.40 -33.68
C LEU A 282 -8.43 7.69 -33.92
N GLU A 283 -8.53 6.97 -35.03
CA GLU A 283 -9.77 6.33 -35.48
C GLU A 283 -10.02 4.98 -34.82
N ASP A 284 -8.96 4.29 -34.38
CA ASP A 284 -9.04 2.97 -33.78
C ASP A 284 -8.01 2.75 -32.67
N ILE A 285 -8.24 1.70 -31.87
CA ILE A 285 -7.40 1.33 -30.70
C ILE A 285 -6.04 0.83 -31.11
N GLU A 286 -5.92 0.15 -32.24
CA GLU A 286 -4.64 -0.40 -32.71
C GLU A 286 -3.66 0.72 -33.09
N LYS A 287 -4.16 1.83 -33.63
CA LYS A 287 -3.35 3.05 -33.84
C LYS A 287 -2.89 3.65 -32.53
N LEU A 288 -3.74 3.64 -31.50
CA LEU A 288 -3.42 4.12 -30.15
C LEU A 288 -2.32 3.26 -29.52
N LYS A 289 -2.44 1.93 -29.55
CA LYS A 289 -1.39 1.01 -29.06
C LYS A 289 -0.06 1.21 -29.78
N LYS A 290 -0.08 1.33 -31.10
CA LYS A 290 1.13 1.64 -31.89
C LYS A 290 1.77 2.95 -31.45
N TYR A 291 0.99 3.96 -31.13
CA TYR A 291 1.51 5.25 -30.68
C TYR A 291 2.22 5.15 -29.32
N PHE A 292 1.71 4.36 -28.38
CA PHE A 292 2.42 4.06 -27.14
C PHE A 292 3.76 3.37 -27.41
N ASN A 293 3.82 2.43 -28.35
CA ASN A 293 5.01 1.63 -28.65
C ASN A 293 6.08 2.38 -29.48
N LEU A 294 5.73 3.40 -30.26
CA LEU A 294 6.65 4.07 -31.18
C LEU A 294 7.78 4.86 -30.50
N ASN A 295 7.67 5.21 -29.22
CA ASN A 295 8.70 5.95 -28.48
C ASN A 295 9.47 5.13 -27.45
N SER A 296 9.10 3.88 -27.18
CA SER A 296 9.89 2.98 -26.33
C SER A 296 11.19 2.50 -27.02
N ALA A 297 11.25 2.58 -28.34
CA ALA A 297 12.43 2.20 -29.14
C ALA A 297 13.56 3.25 -29.12
N SER A 298 13.26 4.53 -28.87
CA SER A 298 14.26 5.62 -28.93
C SER A 298 15.08 5.77 -27.65
N LYS A 299 14.64 5.24 -26.51
CA LYS A 299 15.39 5.28 -25.22
C LYS A 299 16.30 4.06 -24.99
N LYS A 300 16.24 3.02 -25.84
CA LYS A 300 17.15 1.84 -25.74
C LYS A 300 18.45 1.98 -26.52
N LEU A 301 18.70 3.14 -27.14
CA LEU A 301 19.89 3.42 -28.00
C LEU A 301 20.66 4.67 -27.54
N LYS A 302 20.67 4.97 -26.24
CA LYS A 302 21.63 5.94 -25.67
C LYS A 302 22.24 5.41 -24.38
#